data_0a4406ab1476b062381c8182b86922f0
#
_entry.id   0a4406ab1476b062381c8182b86922f0
#
_cell.length_a   1.000
_cell.length_b   1.000
_cell.length_c   1.000
_cell.angle_alpha   90.00
_cell.angle_beta   90.00
_cell.angle_gamma   90.00
#
_symmetry.space_group_name_H-M   'P 1'
#
loop_
_entity.id
_entity.type
_entity.pdbx_description
1 polymer ?
#
loop_
_entity_poly.entity_id
_entity_poly.type
_entity_poly.pdbx_seq_one_letter_code
_entity_poly.pdbx_strand_id
1 'polypeptide(L)'
;DWNRPIENGPIANGFDYYFGTGTINFPPYTWIENNHVLDIPVEMLNLRETKPGEGSWECRPGPAAKDWNINLVPERLTEKAVEWIESRKGRDEPFFLYFPLPSPHAPIIPDEKFRGTSGAGAYGDYVVQTDWMAGQIIEALERNGFGKNTIVIFSSDNGPETYAYPRIENYQHYSMGVLRGLKRDLWEG
;
A
#
# COMPACT_ATOMS: atom_id res chain seq x y z
N ASP A 1 -13.73 3.36 20.76
CA ASP A 1 -13.84 4.83 20.86
C ASP A 1 -12.72 5.48 20.07
N TRP A 2 -13.05 6.04 18.90
CA TRP A 2 -12.09 6.62 17.95
C TRP A 2 -11.44 7.92 18.42
N ASN A 3 -11.91 8.49 19.52
CA ASN A 3 -11.30 9.68 20.13
C ASN A 3 -10.12 9.33 21.06
N ARG A 4 -9.88 8.05 21.31
CA ARG A 4 -8.77 7.60 22.15
C ARG A 4 -7.54 7.25 21.33
N PRO A 5 -6.33 7.40 21.91
CA PRO A 5 -5.11 6.92 21.30
C PRO A 5 -5.15 5.41 21.02
N ILE A 6 -4.53 4.99 19.93
CA ILE A 6 -4.30 3.59 19.62
C ILE A 6 -3.14 3.08 20.48
N GLU A 7 -3.43 2.17 21.41
CA GLU A 7 -2.47 1.74 22.44
C GLU A 7 -1.35 0.82 21.90
N ASN A 8 -1.66 -0.02 20.89
CA ASN A 8 -0.75 -1.05 20.37
C ASN A 8 -0.32 -0.79 18.91
N GLY A 9 -0.28 0.47 18.50
CA GLY A 9 0.16 0.89 17.17
C GLY A 9 1.68 0.94 17.02
N PRO A 10 2.19 1.36 15.85
CA PRO A 10 3.63 1.47 15.59
C PRO A 10 4.39 2.34 16.59
N ILE A 11 3.79 3.43 17.05
CA ILE A 11 4.41 4.32 18.06
C ILE A 11 4.70 3.56 19.36
N ALA A 12 3.78 2.72 19.81
CA ALA A 12 3.98 1.89 21.02
C ALA A 12 5.05 0.80 20.82
N ASN A 13 5.42 0.50 19.58
CA ASN A 13 6.41 -0.49 19.20
C ASN A 13 7.77 0.14 18.78
N GLY A 14 8.02 1.40 19.12
CA GLY A 14 9.32 2.04 18.97
C GLY A 14 9.53 2.86 17.70
N PHE A 15 8.49 3.08 16.89
CA PHE A 15 8.56 4.04 15.79
C PHE A 15 8.29 5.46 16.30
N ASP A 16 9.05 6.44 15.80
CA ASP A 16 8.90 7.86 16.15
C ASP A 16 7.78 8.54 15.38
N TYR A 17 7.40 7.99 14.24
CA TYR A 17 6.35 8.51 13.37
C TYR A 17 5.63 7.38 12.64
N TYR A 18 4.35 7.53 12.48
CA TYR A 18 3.50 6.65 11.68
C TYR A 18 2.48 7.46 10.90
N PHE A 19 2.30 7.12 9.63
CA PHE A 19 1.17 7.56 8.82
C PHE A 19 0.69 6.40 7.96
N GLY A 20 -0.61 6.14 7.96
CA GLY A 20 -1.17 5.06 7.16
C GLY A 20 -2.63 4.78 7.46
N THR A 21 -3.05 3.58 7.08
CA THR A 21 -4.37 3.02 7.40
C THR A 21 -4.19 1.82 8.32
N GLY A 22 -5.27 1.28 8.87
CA GLY A 22 -5.21 0.00 9.60
C GLY A 22 -4.89 -1.14 8.65
N THR A 23 -5.80 -1.45 7.75
CA THR A 23 -5.66 -2.46 6.70
C THR A 23 -6.48 -2.02 5.50
N ILE A 24 -5.95 -2.22 4.28
CA ILE A 24 -6.57 -1.68 3.06
C ILE A 24 -8.00 -2.19 2.80
N ASN A 25 -8.30 -3.43 3.17
CA ASN A 25 -9.56 -4.10 2.89
C ASN A 25 -10.44 -4.36 4.14
N PHE A 26 -10.04 -3.81 5.30
CA PHE A 26 -10.78 -3.96 6.57
C PHE A 26 -11.05 -2.59 7.21
N PRO A 27 -12.26 -2.38 7.74
CA PRO A 27 -12.54 -1.16 8.48
C PRO A 27 -11.79 -1.10 9.83
N PRO A 28 -11.57 0.09 10.40
CA PRO A 28 -12.10 1.36 9.92
C PRO A 28 -11.33 1.90 8.71
N TYR A 29 -12.06 2.45 7.74
CA TYR A 29 -11.48 3.11 6.59
C TYR A 29 -11.21 4.57 6.92
N THR A 30 -10.03 4.84 7.45
CA THR A 30 -9.60 6.18 7.87
C THR A 30 -8.07 6.26 7.88
N TRP A 31 -7.57 7.48 7.85
CA TRP A 31 -6.16 7.76 8.06
C TRP A 31 -5.80 7.75 9.55
N ILE A 32 -4.62 7.25 9.84
CA ILE A 32 -4.03 7.24 11.17
C ILE A 32 -2.71 7.98 11.09
N GLU A 33 -2.51 8.95 11.96
CA GLU A 33 -1.21 9.60 12.15
C GLU A 33 -0.76 9.39 13.60
N ASN A 34 0.43 8.83 13.72
CA ASN A 34 0.97 8.36 14.99
C ASN A 34 0.03 7.35 15.68
N ASN A 35 -0.64 7.76 16.72
CA ASN A 35 -1.56 6.92 17.49
C ASN A 35 -3.02 7.41 17.48
N HIS A 36 -3.39 8.28 16.53
CA HIS A 36 -4.75 8.80 16.44
C HIS A 36 -5.30 8.66 15.01
N VAL A 37 -6.61 8.43 14.90
CA VAL A 37 -7.31 8.58 13.63
C VAL A 37 -7.41 10.08 13.30
N LEU A 38 -7.21 10.44 12.02
CA LEU A 38 -7.32 11.83 11.59
C LEU A 38 -8.78 12.25 11.45
N ASP A 39 -9.61 11.37 10.91
CA ASP A 39 -11.02 11.60 10.73
C ASP A 39 -11.81 10.47 11.38
N ILE A 40 -12.75 10.82 12.26
CA ILE A 40 -13.58 9.83 12.95
C ILE A 40 -14.46 9.10 11.94
N PRO A 41 -14.41 7.75 11.88
CA PRO A 41 -15.25 6.97 10.98
C PRO A 41 -16.72 7.05 11.40
N VAL A 42 -17.53 7.76 10.63
CA VAL A 42 -18.95 8.03 10.92
C VAL A 42 -19.90 7.49 9.84
N GLU A 43 -19.40 7.18 8.67
CA GLU A 43 -20.15 6.64 7.56
C GLU A 43 -19.98 5.11 7.45
N MET A 44 -20.95 4.44 6.83
CA MET A 44 -20.81 3.02 6.51
C MET A 44 -20.39 2.86 5.05
N LEU A 45 -19.27 2.22 4.81
CA LEU A 45 -18.76 1.95 3.47
C LEU A 45 -18.80 0.46 3.16
N ASN A 46 -19.27 0.12 1.97
CA ASN A 46 -19.18 -1.23 1.41
C ASN A 46 -18.42 -1.19 0.07
N LEU A 47 -17.13 -1.43 0.11
CA LEU A 47 -16.27 -1.41 -1.07
C LEU A 47 -16.63 -2.49 -2.10
N ARG A 48 -17.27 -3.58 -1.68
CA ARG A 48 -17.75 -4.63 -2.60
C ARG A 48 -18.80 -4.10 -3.58
N GLU A 49 -19.62 -3.16 -3.12
CA GLU A 49 -20.68 -2.56 -3.91
C GLU A 49 -20.23 -1.30 -4.65
N THR A 50 -19.43 -0.45 -3.97
CA THR A 50 -19.04 0.86 -4.50
C THR A 50 -17.83 0.80 -5.42
N LYS A 51 -16.99 -0.21 -5.28
CA LYS A 51 -15.78 -0.43 -6.09
C LYS A 51 -15.67 -1.91 -6.49
N PRO A 52 -16.64 -2.42 -7.28
CA PRO A 52 -16.55 -3.79 -7.76
C PRO A 52 -15.34 -3.96 -8.69
N GLY A 53 -14.58 -5.01 -8.49
CA GLY A 53 -13.38 -5.29 -9.26
C GLY A 53 -12.67 -6.55 -8.75
N GLU A 54 -11.50 -6.83 -9.29
CA GLU A 54 -10.73 -7.99 -8.89
C GLU A 54 -10.39 -7.90 -7.39
N GLY A 55 -10.77 -8.92 -6.64
CA GLY A 55 -10.55 -9.03 -5.20
C GLY A 55 -11.41 -8.13 -4.31
N SER A 56 -12.36 -7.38 -4.85
CA SER A 56 -13.23 -6.51 -4.04
C SER A 56 -14.07 -7.28 -3.00
N TRP A 57 -14.33 -8.56 -3.24
CA TRP A 57 -15.03 -9.46 -2.31
C TRP A 57 -14.28 -9.67 -0.99
N GLU A 58 -12.97 -9.41 -0.96
CA GLU A 58 -12.18 -9.48 0.27
C GLU A 58 -12.43 -8.30 1.21
N CYS A 59 -12.92 -7.18 0.67
CA CYS A 59 -13.21 -5.99 1.47
C CYS A 59 -14.38 -6.23 2.41
N ARG A 60 -14.27 -5.81 3.64
CA ARG A 60 -15.35 -5.91 4.63
C ARG A 60 -16.11 -4.58 4.73
N PRO A 61 -17.46 -4.61 4.73
CA PRO A 61 -18.23 -3.43 5.06
C PRO A 61 -17.94 -2.94 6.47
N GLY A 62 -17.91 -1.63 6.66
CA GLY A 62 -17.72 -1.09 8.00
C GLY A 62 -17.54 0.43 8.04
N PRO A 63 -17.24 0.97 9.21
CA PRO A 63 -17.11 2.39 9.41
C PRO A 63 -15.97 3.01 8.60
N ALA A 64 -16.25 4.15 8.00
CA ALA A 64 -15.32 4.94 7.19
C ALA A 64 -15.35 6.42 7.60
N ALA A 65 -14.24 7.09 7.42
CA ALA A 65 -14.19 8.54 7.44
C ALA A 65 -15.08 9.12 6.33
N LYS A 66 -15.59 10.32 6.55
CA LYS A 66 -16.36 11.02 5.52
C LYS A 66 -15.49 11.21 4.27
N ASP A 67 -16.09 11.00 3.12
CA ASP A 67 -15.42 11.14 1.82
C ASP A 67 -14.20 10.22 1.61
N TRP A 68 -14.11 9.11 2.35
CA TRP A 68 -13.03 8.14 2.16
C TRP A 68 -12.95 7.63 0.73
N ASN A 69 -11.77 7.78 0.14
CA ASN A 69 -11.50 7.28 -1.21
C ASN A 69 -10.28 6.36 -1.22
N ILE A 70 -10.53 5.07 -1.35
CA ILE A 70 -9.48 4.05 -1.33
C ILE A 70 -8.48 4.19 -2.50
N ASN A 71 -8.89 4.76 -3.63
CA ASN A 71 -7.99 4.99 -4.77
C ASN A 71 -6.86 5.99 -4.45
N LEU A 72 -7.08 6.88 -3.48
CA LEU A 72 -6.06 7.85 -3.06
C LEU A 72 -5.02 7.27 -2.09
N VAL A 73 -5.24 6.06 -1.59
CA VAL A 73 -4.35 5.47 -0.58
C VAL A 73 -2.91 5.31 -1.08
N PRO A 74 -2.64 4.74 -2.26
CA PRO A 74 -1.28 4.59 -2.76
C PRO A 74 -0.55 5.93 -2.92
N GLU A 75 -1.20 6.91 -3.55
CA GLU A 75 -0.62 8.23 -3.79
C GLU A 75 -0.33 8.96 -2.47
N ARG A 76 -1.31 8.98 -1.56
CA ARG A 76 -1.17 9.67 -0.27
C ARG A 76 -0.08 9.08 0.62
N LEU A 77 0.06 7.75 0.64
CA LEU A 77 1.16 7.09 1.36
C LEU A 77 2.51 7.48 0.77
N THR A 78 2.61 7.52 -0.56
CA THR A 78 3.84 7.91 -1.28
C THR A 78 4.21 9.36 -0.98
N GLU A 79 3.25 10.29 -1.08
CA GLU A 79 3.46 11.69 -0.71
C GLU A 79 3.99 11.85 0.71
N LYS A 80 3.36 11.18 1.67
CA LYS A 80 3.77 11.25 3.08
C LYS A 80 5.16 10.68 3.33
N ALA A 81 5.53 9.61 2.66
CA ALA A 81 6.87 9.04 2.76
C ALA A 81 7.93 9.99 2.15
N VAL A 82 7.62 10.61 1.01
CA VAL A 82 8.46 11.62 0.37
C VAL A 82 8.62 12.86 1.26
N GLU A 83 7.52 13.42 1.77
CA GLU A 83 7.53 14.54 2.72
C GLU A 83 8.41 14.24 3.94
N TRP A 84 8.30 13.01 4.45
CA TRP A 84 9.09 12.59 5.60
C TRP A 84 10.60 12.51 5.27
N ILE A 85 10.97 11.92 4.12
CA ILE A 85 12.37 11.88 3.66
C ILE A 85 12.92 13.31 3.51
N GLU A 86 12.16 14.21 2.88
CA GLU A 86 12.55 15.61 2.70
C GLU A 86 12.79 16.32 4.03
N SER A 87 12.00 16.01 5.06
CA SER A 87 12.15 16.56 6.40
C SER A 87 13.45 16.12 7.11
N ARG A 88 14.13 15.10 6.59
CA ARG A 88 15.42 14.61 7.12
C ARG A 88 16.62 15.35 6.53
N LYS A 89 16.44 16.14 5.47
CA LYS A 89 17.53 16.87 4.82
C LYS A 89 18.28 17.76 5.79
N GLY A 90 19.61 17.61 5.80
CA GLY A 90 20.49 18.39 6.69
C GLY A 90 20.51 17.91 8.14
N ARG A 91 19.94 16.76 8.44
CA ARG A 91 20.08 16.09 9.73
C ARG A 91 21.15 15.01 9.65
N ASP A 92 21.93 14.87 10.71
CA ASP A 92 23.01 13.89 10.80
C ASP A 92 22.55 12.53 11.36
N GLU A 93 21.37 12.49 11.99
CA GLU A 93 20.85 11.27 12.59
C GLU A 93 20.44 10.27 11.49
N PRO A 94 20.88 9.01 11.60
CA PRO A 94 20.43 7.96 10.71
C PRO A 94 18.93 7.69 10.88
N PHE A 95 18.27 7.20 9.83
CA PHE A 95 16.87 6.85 9.90
C PHE A 95 16.59 5.45 9.36
N PHE A 96 15.48 4.89 9.82
CA PHE A 96 14.88 3.68 9.28
C PHE A 96 13.46 4.01 8.80
N LEU A 97 13.21 3.84 7.51
CA LEU A 97 11.89 3.98 6.91
C LEU A 97 11.34 2.60 6.54
N TYR A 98 10.27 2.20 7.19
CA TYR A 98 9.48 1.03 6.82
C TYR A 98 8.25 1.50 6.03
N PHE A 99 8.20 1.15 4.74
CA PHE A 99 7.16 1.59 3.81
C PHE A 99 6.39 0.39 3.24
N PRO A 100 5.51 -0.24 4.02
CA PRO A 100 4.72 -1.38 3.58
C PRO A 100 3.57 -0.90 2.68
N LEU A 101 3.70 -1.18 1.39
CA LEU A 101 2.68 -0.81 0.41
C LEU A 101 1.47 -1.75 0.49
N PRO A 102 0.23 -1.23 0.44
CA PRO A 102 -0.94 -2.08 0.33
C PRO A 102 -1.09 -2.70 -1.06
N SER A 103 -0.49 -2.08 -2.09
CA SER A 103 -0.48 -2.59 -3.46
C SER A 103 0.65 -3.61 -3.68
N PRO A 104 0.47 -4.60 -4.55
CA PRO A 104 -0.71 -4.85 -5.38
C PRO A 104 -1.75 -5.77 -4.75
N HIS A 105 -1.94 -5.78 -3.43
CA HIS A 105 -2.99 -6.55 -2.75
C HIS A 105 -4.39 -6.07 -3.17
N ALA A 106 -5.35 -6.97 -3.16
CA ALA A 106 -6.76 -6.65 -3.39
C ALA A 106 -7.33 -5.65 -2.35
N PRO A 107 -8.28 -4.77 -2.74
CA PRO A 107 -8.91 -4.67 -4.06
C PRO A 107 -7.95 -4.10 -5.12
N ILE A 108 -8.00 -4.66 -6.32
CA ILE A 108 -7.14 -4.23 -7.43
C ILE A 108 -7.76 -3.00 -8.10
N ILE A 109 -7.28 -1.83 -7.71
CA ILE A 109 -7.87 -0.53 -8.06
C ILE A 109 -6.79 0.48 -8.49
N PRO A 110 -6.07 0.22 -9.58
CA PRO A 110 -5.06 1.16 -10.06
C PRO A 110 -5.67 2.52 -10.36
N ASP A 111 -4.92 3.59 -10.07
CA ASP A 111 -5.29 4.94 -10.44
C ASP A 111 -5.49 5.07 -11.93
N GLU A 112 -6.33 6.02 -12.34
CA GLU A 112 -6.69 6.22 -13.74
C GLU A 112 -5.48 6.42 -14.65
N LYS A 113 -4.45 7.13 -14.19
CA LYS A 113 -3.20 7.38 -14.92
C LYS A 113 -2.39 6.11 -15.25
N PHE A 114 -2.62 5.02 -14.53
CA PHE A 114 -1.93 3.74 -14.75
C PHE A 114 -2.78 2.72 -15.54
N ARG A 115 -4.08 2.97 -15.72
CA ARG A 115 -4.97 2.02 -16.40
C ARG A 115 -4.57 1.81 -17.85
N GLY A 116 -4.47 0.54 -18.24
CA GLY A 116 -4.10 0.12 -19.59
C GLY A 116 -2.60 0.27 -19.91
N THR A 117 -1.75 0.53 -18.94
CA THR A 117 -0.32 0.74 -19.19
C THR A 117 0.48 -0.56 -19.23
N SER A 118 0.03 -1.62 -18.56
CA SER A 118 0.80 -2.86 -18.43
C SER A 118 0.55 -3.91 -19.51
N GLY A 119 -0.61 -3.91 -20.14
CA GLY A 119 -1.06 -5.01 -21.00
C GLY A 119 -1.42 -6.31 -20.25
N ALA A 120 -1.37 -6.31 -18.92
CA ALA A 120 -1.70 -7.46 -18.05
C ALA A 120 -2.93 -7.21 -17.17
N GLY A 121 -3.88 -6.40 -17.65
CA GLY A 121 -5.11 -6.05 -16.96
C GLY A 121 -4.89 -5.17 -15.74
N ALA A 122 -5.94 -5.00 -14.94
CA ALA A 122 -5.93 -4.11 -13.78
C ALA A 122 -4.82 -4.46 -12.77
N TYR A 123 -4.51 -5.73 -12.59
CA TYR A 123 -3.42 -6.14 -11.70
C TYR A 123 -2.06 -5.66 -12.21
N GLY A 124 -1.76 -5.86 -13.49
CA GLY A 124 -0.51 -5.37 -14.07
C GLY A 124 -0.37 -3.86 -13.97
N ASP A 125 -1.46 -3.13 -14.20
CA ASP A 125 -1.51 -1.68 -14.04
C ASP A 125 -1.24 -1.26 -12.58
N TYR A 126 -1.75 -2.05 -11.62
CA TYR A 126 -1.52 -1.80 -10.19
C TYR A 126 -0.07 -2.12 -9.77
N VAL A 127 0.57 -3.10 -10.42
CA VAL A 127 2.01 -3.37 -10.26
C VAL A 127 2.84 -2.22 -10.82
N VAL A 128 2.48 -1.65 -11.99
CA VAL A 128 3.12 -0.46 -12.54
C VAL A 128 3.00 0.73 -11.58
N GLN A 129 1.83 0.91 -10.96
CA GLN A 129 1.65 1.93 -9.92
C GLN A 129 2.55 1.66 -8.71
N THR A 130 2.69 0.41 -8.28
CA THR A 130 3.56 0.03 -7.16
C THR A 130 5.03 0.33 -7.46
N ASP A 131 5.47 0.02 -8.67
CA ASP A 131 6.82 0.36 -9.15
C ASP A 131 7.05 1.88 -9.17
N TRP A 132 6.07 2.64 -9.65
CA TRP A 132 6.11 4.10 -9.60
C TRP A 132 6.26 4.63 -8.16
N MET A 133 5.53 4.06 -7.18
CA MET A 133 5.65 4.44 -5.77
C MET A 133 7.06 4.21 -5.24
N ALA A 134 7.65 3.05 -5.53
CA ALA A 134 9.04 2.74 -5.16
C ALA A 134 10.01 3.72 -5.83
N GLY A 135 9.79 4.06 -7.10
CA GLY A 135 10.56 5.07 -7.83
C GLY A 135 10.54 6.43 -7.14
N GLN A 136 9.38 6.90 -6.67
CA GLN A 136 9.26 8.19 -5.97
C GLN A 136 10.09 8.21 -4.68
N ILE A 137 10.17 7.10 -3.95
CA ILE A 137 11.01 7.01 -2.74
C ILE A 137 12.49 7.08 -3.12
N ILE A 138 12.93 6.33 -4.13
CA ILE A 138 14.32 6.34 -4.60
C ILE A 138 14.72 7.74 -5.06
N GLU A 139 13.90 8.40 -5.88
CA GLU A 139 14.12 9.77 -6.34
C GLU A 139 14.20 10.77 -5.16
N ALA A 140 13.33 10.60 -4.14
CA ALA A 140 13.38 11.44 -2.94
C ALA A 140 14.69 11.27 -2.17
N LEU A 141 15.18 10.04 -2.02
CA LEU A 141 16.48 9.78 -1.39
C LEU A 141 17.63 10.42 -2.17
N GLU A 142 17.64 10.30 -3.50
CA GLU A 142 18.69 10.87 -4.35
C GLU A 142 18.71 12.39 -4.28
N ARG A 143 17.57 13.07 -4.51
CA ARG A 143 17.50 14.54 -4.53
C ARG A 143 17.76 15.20 -3.18
N ASN A 144 17.63 14.45 -2.08
CA ASN A 144 17.93 14.94 -0.73
C ASN A 144 19.33 14.56 -0.23
N GLY A 145 20.15 13.89 -1.06
CA GLY A 145 21.53 13.58 -0.77
C GLY A 145 21.76 12.28 -0.01
N PHE A 146 20.73 11.46 0.15
CA PHE A 146 20.80 10.19 0.87
C PHE A 146 21.19 8.99 0.00
N GLY A 147 21.10 9.10 -1.33
CA GLY A 147 21.24 7.97 -2.26
C GLY A 147 22.54 7.18 -2.14
N LYS A 148 23.66 7.81 -1.72
CA LYS A 148 24.96 7.13 -1.56
C LYS A 148 25.17 6.48 -0.20
N ASN A 149 24.31 6.77 0.77
CA ASN A 149 24.46 6.31 2.17
C ASN A 149 23.18 5.67 2.69
N THR A 150 22.37 5.11 1.81
CA THR A 150 21.11 4.41 2.17
C THR A 150 21.10 3.03 1.54
N ILE A 151 20.78 2.03 2.34
CA ILE A 151 20.46 0.68 1.85
C ILE A 151 18.97 0.65 1.57
N VAL A 152 18.59 0.37 0.33
CA VAL A 152 17.19 0.19 -0.07
C VAL A 152 16.93 -1.30 -0.25
N ILE A 153 15.92 -1.82 0.46
CA ILE A 153 15.48 -3.21 0.36
C ILE A 153 14.06 -3.20 -0.19
N PHE A 154 13.84 -3.85 -1.34
CA PHE A 154 12.52 -4.08 -1.92
C PHE A 154 12.20 -5.56 -1.84
N SER A 155 11.03 -5.90 -1.29
CA SER A 155 10.62 -7.28 -1.10
C SER A 155 9.09 -7.39 -1.12
N SER A 156 8.59 -8.63 -1.21
CA SER A 156 7.19 -8.96 -1.01
C SER A 156 7.03 -9.81 0.26
N ASP A 157 5.87 -9.74 0.88
CA ASP A 157 5.53 -10.54 2.07
C ASP A 157 5.16 -11.99 1.71
N ASN A 158 4.56 -12.19 0.54
CA ASN A 158 4.20 -13.49 -0.02
C ASN A 158 4.00 -13.43 -1.54
N GLY A 159 3.85 -14.59 -2.14
CA GLY A 159 3.50 -14.73 -3.55
C GLY A 159 2.06 -14.34 -3.87
N PRO A 160 1.67 -14.42 -5.16
CA PRO A 160 0.35 -13.98 -5.63
C PRO A 160 -0.76 -14.89 -5.13
N GLU A 161 -1.96 -14.31 -5.00
CA GLU A 161 -3.19 -15.04 -4.69
C GLU A 161 -3.69 -15.85 -5.91
N THR A 162 -4.67 -16.71 -5.74
CA THR A 162 -5.27 -17.59 -6.77
C THR A 162 -5.74 -16.84 -8.04
N TYR A 163 -5.92 -15.54 -7.98
CA TYR A 163 -6.13 -14.66 -9.15
C TYR A 163 -5.00 -14.73 -10.20
N ALA A 164 -3.84 -15.28 -9.84
CA ALA A 164 -2.76 -15.50 -10.78
C ALA A 164 -3.17 -16.44 -11.93
N TYR A 165 -4.02 -17.44 -11.68
CA TYR A 165 -4.46 -18.37 -12.71
C TYR A 165 -5.25 -17.69 -13.84
N PRO A 166 -6.32 -16.93 -13.59
CA PRO A 166 -6.97 -16.15 -14.64
C PRO A 166 -6.04 -15.18 -15.37
N ARG A 167 -5.01 -14.63 -14.70
CA ARG A 167 -4.02 -13.76 -15.36
C ARG A 167 -3.14 -14.51 -16.32
N ILE A 168 -2.73 -15.75 -16.01
CA ILE A 168 -2.00 -16.62 -16.94
C ILE A 168 -2.86 -16.89 -18.17
N GLU A 169 -4.12 -17.27 -17.98
CA GLU A 169 -5.03 -17.60 -19.08
C GLU A 169 -5.33 -16.41 -19.99
N ASN A 170 -5.65 -15.26 -19.41
CA ASN A 170 -6.10 -14.09 -20.16
C ASN A 170 -4.98 -13.22 -20.72
N TYR A 171 -3.82 -13.17 -20.04
CA TYR A 171 -2.74 -12.24 -20.36
C TYR A 171 -1.38 -12.91 -20.53
N GLN A 172 -1.28 -14.23 -20.34
CA GLN A 172 -0.01 -14.96 -20.28
C GLN A 172 0.95 -14.35 -19.24
N HIS A 173 0.38 -13.78 -18.18
CA HIS A 173 1.13 -13.13 -17.11
C HIS A 173 1.32 -14.07 -15.91
N TYR A 174 2.56 -14.42 -15.65
CA TYR A 174 2.97 -15.29 -14.53
C TYR A 174 3.42 -14.43 -13.35
N SER A 175 2.49 -14.11 -12.45
CA SER A 175 2.76 -13.21 -11.31
C SER A 175 3.86 -13.73 -10.37
N MET A 176 4.07 -15.06 -10.30
CA MET A 176 5.15 -15.69 -9.55
C MET A 176 6.46 -15.82 -10.34
N GLY A 177 6.50 -15.40 -11.61
CA GLY A 177 7.66 -15.59 -12.48
C GLY A 177 8.01 -17.07 -12.67
N VAL A 178 9.24 -17.42 -12.37
CA VAL A 178 9.74 -18.81 -12.45
C VAL A 178 9.59 -19.59 -11.13
N LEU A 179 9.13 -18.91 -10.08
CA LEU A 179 8.93 -19.54 -8.78
C LEU A 179 7.67 -20.40 -8.77
N ARG A 180 7.63 -21.37 -7.90
CA ARG A 180 6.55 -22.35 -7.79
C ARG A 180 5.62 -22.00 -6.64
N GLY A 181 4.33 -22.19 -6.84
CA GLY A 181 3.31 -21.98 -5.82
C GLY A 181 2.65 -20.62 -5.86
N LEU A 182 1.80 -20.39 -4.91
CA LEU A 182 1.01 -19.18 -4.68
C LEU A 182 0.99 -18.87 -3.17
N LYS A 183 0.41 -17.72 -2.81
CA LYS A 183 0.09 -17.42 -1.41
C LYS A 183 -0.61 -18.61 -0.74
N ARG A 184 -0.16 -18.99 0.45
CA ARG A 184 -0.58 -20.14 1.26
C ARG A 184 0.03 -21.48 0.85
N ASP A 185 0.76 -21.57 -0.26
CA ASP A 185 1.55 -22.77 -0.56
C ASP A 185 2.83 -22.80 0.28
N LEU A 186 3.45 -23.99 0.33
CA LEU A 186 4.74 -24.19 1.02
C LEU A 186 5.94 -23.97 0.10
N TRP A 187 5.73 -23.35 -1.06
CA TRP A 187 6.75 -23.12 -2.06
C TRP A 187 7.20 -21.67 -2.06
N GLU A 188 8.21 -21.38 -2.85
CA GLU A 188 8.90 -20.08 -2.95
C GLU A 188 8.13 -18.99 -3.75
N GLY A 189 7.05 -19.35 -4.44
CA GLY A 189 6.23 -18.45 -5.25
C GLY A 189 5.05 -17.82 -4.53
#